data_da2b9212b1c6e7368e3b196519aee8ee
#
_entry.id   da2b9212b1c6e7368e3b196519aee8ee
#
_cell.length_a   1.000
_cell.length_b   1.000
_cell.length_c   1.000
_cell.angle_alpha   90.00
_cell.angle_beta   90.00
_cell.angle_gamma   90.00
#
_symmetry.space_group_name_H-M   'P 1'
#
loop_
_entity.id
_entity.type
_entity.pdbx_description
1 polymer ?
#
loop_
_entity_poly.entity_id
_entity_poly.type
_entity_poly.pdbx_seq_one_letter_code
_entity_poly.pdbx_strand_id
1 'polypeptide(L)'
;MVTLNNNKVLGALAKPVIDVSYCCASASATPNRWQEDMLSRPMTVEEIHEMVDAFGKTAKLLREAGVDGVEIHAVHEGYLLDQFTIANWNHRTDEYGGSFENRFRFPVEIVQSIKRQAGADFPVSLRYSVVSKTKAWGKGAMPYEIGRASCRERV
;
A
#
# COMPACT_ATOMS: atom_id res chain seq x y z
N MET A 1 1.57 -1.81 10.70
CA MET A 1 1.36 -0.36 10.93
C MET A 1 0.70 -0.19 12.29
N VAL A 2 1.42 0.32 13.26
CA VAL A 2 0.85 0.59 14.59
C VAL A 2 -0.07 1.80 14.42
N THR A 3 -1.36 1.57 14.44
CA THR A 3 -2.34 2.65 14.49
C THR A 3 -2.36 3.22 15.90
N LEU A 4 -1.46 4.15 16.19
CA LEU A 4 -1.57 5.05 17.35
C LEU A 4 -2.92 5.79 17.39
N ASN A 5 -3.72 5.63 16.36
CA ASN A 5 -4.92 6.37 16.07
C ASN A 5 -6.22 5.79 16.64
N ASN A 6 -6.21 4.57 17.16
CA ASN A 6 -7.43 4.00 17.76
C ASN A 6 -7.75 4.57 19.14
N ASN A 7 -6.87 5.39 19.70
CA ASN A 7 -7.12 6.03 20.97
C ASN A 7 -7.10 7.55 20.79
N LYS A 8 -8.30 8.16 20.74
CA LYS A 8 -8.46 9.62 20.60
C LYS A 8 -7.70 10.41 21.67
N VAL A 9 -7.53 9.84 22.86
CA VAL A 9 -6.82 10.48 23.97
C VAL A 9 -5.31 10.46 23.70
N LEU A 10 -4.76 9.30 23.30
CA LEU A 10 -3.34 9.20 22.95
C LEU A 10 -3.02 10.01 21.69
N GLY A 11 -3.91 10.02 20.69
CA GLY A 11 -3.75 10.85 19.50
C GLY A 11 -3.70 12.34 19.82
N ALA A 12 -4.54 12.83 20.72
CA ALA A 12 -4.56 14.22 21.15
C ALA A 12 -3.32 14.60 21.97
N LEU A 13 -2.84 13.69 22.82
CA LEU A 13 -1.63 13.90 23.63
C LEU A 13 -0.34 13.77 22.80
N ALA A 14 -0.33 12.93 21.78
CA ALA A 14 0.84 12.72 20.92
C ALA A 14 1.03 13.82 19.87
N LYS A 15 -0.01 14.54 19.46
CA LYS A 15 0.05 15.63 18.47
C LYS A 15 1.16 16.66 18.72
N PRO A 16 1.45 17.08 19.95
CA PRO A 16 2.53 18.04 20.22
C PRO A 16 3.93 17.41 20.20
N VAL A 17 4.04 16.08 20.30
CA VAL A 17 5.30 15.37 20.53
C VAL A 17 5.73 14.54 19.33
N ILE A 18 4.78 14.03 18.55
CA ILE A 18 5.05 13.20 17.38
C ILE A 18 4.43 13.88 16.17
N ASP A 19 5.24 14.23 15.19
CA ASP A 19 4.72 14.60 13.87
C ASP A 19 4.13 13.37 13.19
N VAL A 20 2.82 13.21 13.35
CA VAL A 20 2.09 12.06 12.83
C VAL A 20 2.04 12.09 11.30
N SER A 21 2.15 13.27 10.69
CA SER A 21 2.24 13.40 9.24
C SER A 21 3.52 12.77 8.72
N TYR A 22 4.61 12.83 9.48
CA TYR A 22 5.85 12.15 9.14
C TYR A 22 5.72 10.61 9.17
N CYS A 23 4.97 10.07 10.15
CA CYS A 23 4.81 8.63 10.33
C CYS A 23 3.76 8.01 9.39
N CYS A 24 2.81 8.81 8.87
CA CYS A 24 1.72 8.35 8.03
C CYS A 24 1.97 8.72 6.57
N ALA A 25 2.70 7.87 5.87
CA ALA A 25 2.96 8.03 4.44
C ALA A 25 2.01 7.18 3.59
N SER A 26 1.62 7.70 2.43
CA SER A 26 0.67 7.10 1.49
C SER A 26 1.03 7.48 0.04
N ALA A 27 0.22 7.07 -0.93
CA ALA A 27 0.37 7.53 -2.31
C ALA A 27 0.18 9.04 -2.43
N SER A 28 -0.79 9.59 -1.70
CA SER A 28 -1.14 11.01 -1.72
C SER A 28 -1.53 11.49 -0.32
N ALA A 29 -1.68 12.79 -0.13
CA ALA A 29 -2.23 13.34 1.10
C ALA A 29 -3.72 13.01 1.19
N THR A 30 -4.03 12.00 1.98
CA THR A 30 -5.39 11.52 2.21
C THR A 30 -5.72 11.53 3.69
N PRO A 31 -6.96 11.85 4.07
CA PRO A 31 -7.38 11.80 5.46
C PRO A 31 -7.26 10.39 6.03
N ASN A 32 -6.95 10.28 7.31
CA ASN A 32 -7.00 9.00 7.99
C ASN A 32 -8.45 8.55 8.17
N ARG A 33 -8.72 7.26 7.93
CA ARG A 33 -10.06 6.67 8.04
C ARG A 33 -10.73 6.88 9.41
N TRP A 34 -9.93 6.94 10.46
CA TRP A 34 -10.41 7.02 11.84
C TRP A 34 -10.31 8.41 12.43
N GLN A 35 -9.53 9.28 11.79
CA GLN A 35 -9.28 10.64 12.24
C GLN A 35 -9.08 11.53 11.02
N GLU A 36 -10.18 12.11 10.53
CA GLU A 36 -10.22 12.86 9.26
C GLU A 36 -9.34 14.11 9.22
N ASP A 37 -9.03 14.69 10.38
CA ASP A 37 -8.13 15.82 10.53
C ASP A 37 -6.63 15.46 10.44
N MET A 38 -6.32 14.16 10.41
CA MET A 38 -4.96 13.66 10.18
C MET A 38 -4.78 13.26 8.73
N LEU A 39 -3.97 14.02 8.03
CA LEU A 39 -3.57 13.71 6.66
C LEU A 39 -2.31 12.84 6.66
N SER A 40 -2.27 11.84 5.77
CA SER A 40 -1.02 11.22 5.38
C SER A 40 -0.21 12.18 4.52
N ARG A 41 1.11 12.02 4.48
CA ARG A 41 1.94 12.68 3.46
C ARG A 41 2.15 11.78 2.25
N PRO A 42 2.34 12.32 1.05
CA PRO A 42 2.81 11.54 -0.09
C PRO A 42 4.19 10.93 0.20
N MET A 43 4.38 9.67 -0.18
CA MET A 43 5.72 9.08 -0.22
C MET A 43 6.54 9.72 -1.35
N THR A 44 7.82 9.92 -1.14
CA THR A 44 8.74 10.25 -2.22
C THR A 44 8.99 9.01 -3.09
N VAL A 45 9.54 9.20 -4.29
CA VAL A 45 9.91 8.08 -5.18
C VAL A 45 11.02 7.24 -4.53
N GLU A 46 11.95 7.88 -3.85
CA GLU A 46 13.02 7.22 -3.11
C GLU A 46 12.46 6.31 -2.01
N GLU A 47 11.49 6.80 -1.24
CA GLU A 47 10.82 5.98 -0.19
C GLU A 47 10.05 4.81 -0.79
N ILE A 48 9.47 4.96 -1.98
CA ILE A 48 8.82 3.85 -2.70
C ILE A 48 9.87 2.80 -3.07
N HIS A 49 11.01 3.21 -3.64
CA HIS A 49 12.10 2.30 -4.00
C HIS A 49 12.70 1.60 -2.77
N GLU A 50 12.88 2.31 -1.66
CA GLU A 50 13.33 1.71 -0.39
C GLU A 50 12.33 0.65 0.11
N MET A 51 11.04 0.93 0.00
CA MET A 51 9.99 -0.03 0.38
C MET A 51 10.01 -1.26 -0.52
N VAL A 52 10.13 -1.08 -1.84
CA VAL A 52 10.26 -2.17 -2.82
C VAL A 52 11.46 -3.06 -2.49
N ASP A 53 12.59 -2.45 -2.19
CA ASP A 53 13.81 -3.18 -1.82
C ASP A 53 13.65 -3.92 -0.48
N ALA A 54 13.00 -3.30 0.50
CA ALA A 54 12.72 -3.91 1.80
C ALA A 54 11.83 -5.15 1.69
N PHE A 55 10.83 -5.15 0.82
CA PHE A 55 10.03 -6.35 0.54
C PHE A 55 10.89 -7.50 -0.02
N GLY A 56 11.79 -7.20 -0.96
CA GLY A 56 12.70 -8.19 -1.52
C GLY A 56 13.65 -8.77 -0.47
N LYS A 57 14.28 -7.91 0.33
CA LYS A 57 15.16 -8.31 1.44
C LYS A 57 14.44 -9.19 2.46
N THR A 58 13.23 -8.79 2.85
CA THR A 58 12.41 -9.55 3.80
C THR A 58 12.09 -10.94 3.24
N ALA A 59 11.67 -11.03 1.99
CA ALA A 59 11.37 -12.31 1.35
C ALA A 59 12.60 -13.23 1.26
N LYS A 60 13.78 -12.66 0.98
CA LYS A 60 15.04 -13.41 1.01
C LYS A 60 15.32 -14.00 2.39
N LEU A 61 15.20 -13.20 3.45
CA LEU A 61 15.38 -13.67 4.82
C LEU A 61 14.38 -14.76 5.21
N LEU A 62 13.12 -14.62 4.78
CA LEU A 62 12.09 -15.64 4.99
C LEU A 62 12.44 -16.95 4.30
N ARG A 63 12.91 -16.90 3.05
CA ARG A 63 13.37 -18.09 2.33
C ARG A 63 14.56 -18.74 3.04
N GLU A 64 15.54 -17.97 3.47
CA GLU A 64 16.70 -18.45 4.23
C GLU A 64 16.30 -19.10 5.57
N ALA A 65 15.22 -18.62 6.18
CA ALA A 65 14.62 -19.20 7.38
C ALA A 65 13.77 -20.46 7.11
N GLY A 66 13.63 -20.92 5.85
CA GLY A 66 12.88 -22.10 5.48
C GLY A 66 11.39 -21.90 5.23
N VAL A 67 10.95 -20.66 5.01
CA VAL A 67 9.56 -20.35 4.61
C VAL A 67 9.38 -20.66 3.12
N ASP A 68 8.29 -21.35 2.77
CA ASP A 68 8.05 -21.83 1.41
C ASP A 68 7.54 -20.77 0.43
N GLY A 69 7.03 -19.65 0.90
CA GLY A 69 6.52 -18.56 0.05
C GLY A 69 5.94 -17.43 0.87
N VAL A 70 5.50 -16.37 0.20
CA VAL A 70 4.90 -15.20 0.85
C VAL A 70 3.58 -14.82 0.21
N GLU A 71 2.65 -14.30 0.99
CA GLU A 71 1.44 -13.65 0.52
C GLU A 71 1.51 -12.15 0.82
N ILE A 72 1.34 -11.35 -0.22
CA ILE A 72 1.25 -9.90 -0.10
C ILE A 72 -0.20 -9.50 0.06
N HIS A 73 -0.53 -8.83 1.15
CA HIS A 73 -1.86 -8.23 1.34
C HIS A 73 -1.93 -6.94 0.53
N ALA A 74 -2.37 -7.06 -0.73
CA ALA A 74 -2.23 -6.01 -1.70
C ALA A 74 -3.36 -4.98 -1.63
N VAL A 75 -4.60 -5.45 -1.52
CA VAL A 75 -5.76 -4.58 -1.67
C VAL A 75 -6.85 -4.96 -0.67
N HIS A 76 -7.05 -4.11 0.33
CA HIS A 76 -8.15 -4.25 1.29
C HIS A 76 -8.36 -2.97 2.10
N GLU A 77 -9.41 -2.20 1.75
CA GLU A 77 -9.93 -1.10 2.56
C GLU A 77 -8.94 0.02 2.96
N GLY A 78 -8.05 0.44 2.08
CA GLY A 78 -7.21 1.61 2.30
C GLY A 78 -5.83 1.33 2.89
N TYR A 79 -5.31 0.12 2.79
CA TYR A 79 -3.92 -0.17 3.08
C TYR A 79 -2.98 0.47 2.04
N LEU A 80 -1.69 0.42 2.26
CA LEU A 80 -0.72 1.14 1.45
C LEU A 80 -0.85 0.85 -0.06
N LEU A 81 -0.97 -0.42 -0.45
CA LEU A 81 -1.10 -0.77 -1.87
C LEU A 81 -2.43 -0.32 -2.46
N ASP A 82 -3.54 -0.33 -1.68
CA ASP A 82 -4.81 0.28 -2.10
C ASP A 82 -4.65 1.77 -2.41
N GLN A 83 -3.91 2.48 -1.57
CA GLN A 83 -3.69 3.91 -1.75
C GLN A 83 -3.02 4.22 -3.09
N PHE A 84 -2.15 3.33 -3.57
CA PHE A 84 -1.51 3.47 -4.88
C PHE A 84 -2.42 3.02 -6.03
N THR A 85 -3.12 1.89 -5.89
CA THR A 85 -3.85 1.27 -7.00
C THR A 85 -5.19 1.94 -7.31
N ILE A 86 -5.85 2.52 -6.31
CA ILE A 86 -7.19 3.12 -6.44
C ILE A 86 -7.09 4.58 -6.85
N ALA A 87 -7.65 4.92 -8.03
CA ALA A 87 -7.58 6.26 -8.61
C ALA A 87 -8.13 7.37 -7.69
N ASN A 88 -9.15 7.07 -6.88
CA ASN A 88 -9.73 8.05 -5.97
C ASN A 88 -8.81 8.46 -4.80
N TRP A 89 -7.78 7.68 -4.54
CA TRP A 89 -6.81 7.97 -3.48
C TRP A 89 -5.44 8.34 -4.02
N ASN A 90 -5.11 7.85 -5.21
CA ASN A 90 -3.84 8.15 -5.85
C ASN A 90 -3.97 9.38 -6.76
N HIS A 91 -3.56 10.53 -6.27
CA HIS A 91 -3.54 11.79 -7.02
C HIS A 91 -2.11 12.17 -7.48
N ARG A 92 -1.20 11.19 -7.54
CA ARG A 92 0.17 11.42 -7.99
C ARG A 92 0.22 11.78 -9.47
N THR A 93 1.22 12.57 -9.82
CA THR A 93 1.50 12.99 -11.21
C THR A 93 2.81 12.44 -11.75
N ASP A 94 3.51 11.64 -10.94
CA ASP A 94 4.73 10.91 -11.33
C ASP A 94 4.40 9.51 -11.90
N GLU A 95 5.43 8.69 -12.09
CA GLU A 95 5.32 7.33 -12.63
C GLU A 95 4.51 6.34 -11.79
N TYR A 96 4.10 6.72 -10.59
CA TYR A 96 3.25 5.92 -9.70
C TYR A 96 1.79 6.40 -9.66
N GLY A 97 1.40 7.35 -10.51
CA GLY A 97 0.06 7.92 -10.55
C GLY A 97 -0.52 8.07 -11.95
N GLY A 98 -1.77 8.48 -12.03
CA GLY A 98 -2.49 8.69 -13.28
C GLY A 98 -2.99 7.42 -13.94
N SER A 99 -2.29 6.86 -14.93
CA SER A 99 -2.72 5.67 -15.67
C SER A 99 -2.86 4.44 -14.77
N PHE A 100 -3.60 3.46 -15.26
CA PHE A 100 -3.75 2.18 -14.57
C PHE A 100 -2.38 1.53 -14.31
N GLU A 101 -1.54 1.43 -15.33
CA GLU A 101 -0.23 0.82 -15.29
C GLU A 101 0.67 1.50 -14.26
N ASN A 102 0.65 2.82 -14.21
CA ASN A 102 1.40 3.59 -13.24
C ASN A 102 0.95 3.34 -11.80
N ARG A 103 -0.36 3.29 -11.56
CA ARG A 103 -0.89 3.01 -10.23
C ARG A 103 -0.57 1.59 -9.74
N PHE A 104 -0.43 0.64 -10.68
CA PHE A 104 -0.04 -0.73 -10.37
C PHE A 104 1.46 -0.98 -10.38
N ARG A 105 2.27 0.00 -10.78
CA ARG A 105 3.74 -0.11 -10.81
C ARG A 105 4.30 -0.55 -9.46
N PHE A 106 3.90 0.08 -8.37
CA PHE A 106 4.42 -0.22 -7.04
C PHE A 106 4.23 -1.70 -6.63
N PRO A 107 3.03 -2.29 -6.64
CA PRO A 107 2.87 -3.72 -6.35
C PRO A 107 3.61 -4.64 -7.33
N VAL A 108 3.71 -4.28 -8.60
CA VAL A 108 4.47 -5.06 -9.59
C VAL A 108 5.96 -5.04 -9.24
N GLU A 109 6.53 -3.89 -8.93
CA GLU A 109 7.94 -3.76 -8.53
C GLU A 109 8.25 -4.52 -7.24
N ILE A 110 7.33 -4.57 -6.28
CA ILE A 110 7.45 -5.39 -5.07
C ILE A 110 7.60 -6.87 -5.46
N VAL A 111 6.71 -7.40 -6.30
CA VAL A 111 6.78 -8.80 -6.74
C VAL A 111 8.10 -9.07 -7.47
N GLN A 112 8.50 -8.19 -8.38
CA GLN A 112 9.76 -8.29 -9.09
C GLN A 112 10.96 -8.27 -8.14
N SER A 113 10.95 -7.40 -7.13
CA SER A 113 12.02 -7.32 -6.12
C SER A 113 12.12 -8.61 -5.31
N ILE A 114 10.98 -9.18 -4.89
CA ILE A 114 10.93 -10.47 -4.22
C ILE A 114 11.53 -11.56 -5.10
N LYS A 115 11.11 -11.64 -6.36
CA LYS A 115 11.62 -12.64 -7.31
C LYS A 115 13.12 -12.50 -7.58
N ARG A 116 13.63 -11.28 -7.66
CA ARG A 116 15.07 -11.04 -7.83
C ARG A 116 15.87 -11.44 -6.60
N GLN A 117 15.40 -11.15 -5.38
CA GLN A 117 16.18 -11.30 -4.15
C GLN A 117 15.99 -12.66 -3.46
N ALA A 118 14.77 -13.17 -3.44
CA ALA A 118 14.47 -14.48 -2.87
C ALA A 118 14.59 -15.64 -3.87
N GLY A 119 14.62 -15.35 -5.17
CA GLY A 119 14.73 -16.33 -6.26
C GLY A 119 13.45 -16.39 -7.12
N ALA A 120 13.63 -16.62 -8.41
CA ALA A 120 12.53 -16.65 -9.38
C ALA A 120 11.51 -17.76 -9.10
N ASP A 121 11.93 -18.84 -8.47
CA ASP A 121 11.13 -19.98 -8.05
C ASP A 121 10.38 -19.76 -6.73
N PHE A 122 10.74 -18.73 -5.93
CA PHE A 122 10.11 -18.48 -4.63
C PHE A 122 8.64 -18.05 -4.82
N PRO A 123 7.66 -18.79 -4.26
CA PRO A 123 6.25 -18.49 -4.45
C PRO A 123 5.86 -17.14 -3.86
N VAL A 124 5.14 -16.35 -4.66
CA VAL A 124 4.55 -15.08 -4.24
C VAL A 124 3.08 -15.08 -4.63
N SER A 125 2.19 -14.91 -3.67
CA SER A 125 0.77 -14.68 -3.92
C SER A 125 0.37 -13.26 -3.58
N LEU A 126 -0.65 -12.77 -4.28
CA LEU A 126 -1.27 -11.48 -4.01
C LEU A 126 -2.70 -11.72 -3.53
N ARG A 127 -2.99 -11.26 -2.33
CA ARG A 127 -4.35 -11.23 -1.81
C ARG A 127 -4.98 -9.89 -2.15
N TYR A 128 -5.96 -9.90 -3.06
CA TYR A 128 -6.62 -8.69 -3.52
C TYR A 128 -8.14 -8.86 -3.62
N SER A 129 -8.87 -7.76 -3.64
CA SER A 129 -10.31 -7.74 -3.88
C SER A 129 -10.59 -7.39 -5.34
N VAL A 130 -11.43 -8.19 -6.00
CA VAL A 130 -11.87 -7.94 -7.39
C VAL A 130 -12.74 -6.67 -7.46
N VAL A 131 -13.61 -6.51 -6.47
CA VAL A 131 -14.43 -5.31 -6.27
C VAL A 131 -14.32 -4.94 -4.80
N SER A 132 -13.75 -3.78 -4.51
CA SER A 132 -13.77 -3.24 -3.17
C SER A 132 -14.91 -2.26 -3.00
N LYS A 133 -15.73 -2.49 -1.97
CA LYS A 133 -16.72 -1.53 -1.50
C LYS A 133 -16.18 -0.88 -0.25
N THR A 134 -15.28 0.06 -0.41
CA THR A 134 -14.80 0.80 0.75
C THR A 134 -15.81 1.87 1.12
N LYS A 135 -16.01 2.08 2.41
CA LYS A 135 -16.72 3.26 2.91
C LYS A 135 -15.79 4.45 2.67
N ALA A 136 -15.98 5.11 1.52
CA ALA A 136 -15.30 6.36 1.26
C ALA A 136 -15.72 7.36 2.32
N TRP A 137 -14.90 7.59 3.33
CA TRP A 137 -14.98 8.73 4.25
C TRP A 137 -16.40 9.04 4.77
N GLY A 138 -17.11 8.04 5.27
CA GLY A 138 -18.42 8.19 5.89
C GLY A 138 -19.61 8.40 4.96
N LYS A 139 -19.44 8.52 3.65
CA LYS A 139 -20.50 8.86 2.70
C LYS A 139 -20.86 7.76 1.69
N GLY A 140 -20.86 6.51 2.10
CA GLY A 140 -21.29 5.41 1.25
C GLY A 140 -20.15 4.61 0.62
N ALA A 141 -20.47 3.38 0.26
CA ALA A 141 -19.53 2.49 -0.42
C ALA A 141 -19.41 2.89 -1.89
N MET A 142 -18.21 3.22 -2.35
CA MET A 142 -17.92 3.35 -3.78
C MET A 142 -17.40 2.02 -4.31
N PRO A 143 -17.99 1.45 -5.36
CA PRO A 143 -17.45 0.25 -5.99
C PRO A 143 -16.18 0.61 -6.76
N TYR A 144 -15.08 -0.09 -6.47
CA TYR A 144 -13.85 -0.01 -7.26
C TYR A 144 -13.65 -1.32 -8.01
N GLU A 145 -13.54 -1.23 -9.33
CA GLU A 145 -13.17 -2.37 -10.16
C GLU A 145 -11.64 -2.53 -10.18
N ILE A 146 -11.10 -3.28 -9.25
CA ILE A 146 -9.67 -3.60 -9.20
C ILE A 146 -9.38 -4.84 -10.03
N GLY A 147 -10.31 -5.78 -10.07
CA GLY A 147 -10.07 -7.12 -10.61
C GLY A 147 -9.97 -7.22 -12.13
N ARG A 148 -10.58 -6.32 -12.90
CA ARG A 148 -10.42 -6.32 -14.36
C ARG A 148 -8.99 -6.03 -14.78
N ALA A 149 -8.27 -5.37 -13.95
CA ALA A 149 -6.93 -4.92 -14.19
C ALA A 149 -5.90 -6.03 -13.94
N SER A 150 -5.97 -6.73 -12.83
CA SER A 150 -5.04 -7.82 -12.50
C SER A 150 -5.25 -9.09 -13.35
N CYS A 151 -6.44 -9.26 -13.95
CA CYS A 151 -6.69 -10.38 -14.86
C CYS A 151 -6.09 -10.18 -16.27
N ARG A 152 -5.69 -8.97 -16.64
CA ARG A 152 -5.07 -8.70 -17.95
C ARG A 152 -3.56 -8.94 -17.97
N GLU A 153 -2.91 -8.90 -16.84
CA GLU A 153 -1.48 -9.18 -16.71
C GLU A 153 -1.24 -10.61 -16.21
N ARG A 154 -1.60 -11.60 -17.05
CA ARG A 154 -0.98 -12.91 -16.95
C ARG A 154 0.35 -12.82 -17.67
N VAL A 155 1.40 -12.62 -16.93
CA VAL A 155 2.77 -12.89 -17.34
C VAL A 155 3.12 -14.31 -16.92
#